data_1f4a86b4ed5ccc8a3ec5f539ac0ab1f2
#
_entry.id   1f4a86b4ed5ccc8a3ec5f539ac0ab1f2
#
_cell.length_a   1.000
_cell.length_b   1.000
_cell.length_c   1.000
_cell.angle_alpha   90.00
_cell.angle_beta   90.00
_cell.angle_gamma   90.00
#
_symmetry.space_group_name_H-M   'P 1'
#
loop_
_entity.id
_entity.type
_entity.pdbx_description
1 polymer ?
#
loop_
_entity_poly.entity_id
_entity_poly.type
_entity_poly.pdbx_seq_one_letter_code
_entity_poly.pdbx_strand_id
1 'polypeptide(L)'
;MALRRPSEPIQKALGWSILQSAFKLTGLYGVGKLMALWFGPAGLALIGQFQNLLYLQQNAGGAAVHNALIQGMSQQKAEGRDEESYLRKGLALGMILSLGVALLWWALLPWLLAPVLGGDFPLWLAILLPITVLGSAFWAGALAQAASERHYRRNALLNMAQTSSTVLLFGILGYQGGLMGACLGLALAQIPPAVYAYLHLKPRLGEWWLQAWRYGTQRTFLRSPMWPLVGMALYSVGMTQVVLVLIRSQLLAEFSAETAGWWEGVQRIGNLWVPVISTLMTSHFLPALSQAKDRPTYTRLSLQAALGSSALVGIYALVVLLLGHRAITFLFSQAFSPMLLVLPLHLATDVIKAGVWGLHNAMLARKKARWLMLIDMSFQSLYVFGVFWATPRYGWEASVTAYAIGMAINAIVTIVLWKKIQRTDPGLHPNADLDLL
;
A
#
# COMPACT_ATOMS: atom_id res chain seq x y z
N MET A 1 5.75 -36.90 10.66
CA MET A 1 4.37 -36.86 10.10
C MET A 1 3.60 -35.78 10.81
N ALA A 2 3.70 -34.52 10.37
CA ALA A 2 3.00 -33.40 11.02
C ALA A 2 1.55 -33.40 10.54
N LEU A 3 0.64 -33.57 11.48
CA LEU A 3 -0.80 -33.52 11.27
C LEU A 3 -1.17 -32.23 10.49
N ARG A 4 -1.63 -32.38 9.25
CA ARG A 4 -2.27 -31.30 8.48
C ARG A 4 -3.45 -30.79 9.30
N ARG A 5 -3.32 -29.62 9.94
CA ARG A 5 -4.49 -28.94 10.50
C ARG A 5 -5.43 -28.63 9.34
N PRO A 6 -6.73 -28.96 9.45
CA PRO A 6 -7.68 -28.67 8.38
C PRO A 6 -7.73 -27.18 8.11
N SER A 7 -7.81 -26.79 6.84
CA SER A 7 -8.02 -25.40 6.42
C SER A 7 -9.31 -24.87 7.06
N GLU A 8 -9.24 -23.65 7.60
CA GLU A 8 -10.45 -23.02 8.18
C GLU A 8 -11.57 -22.93 7.15
N PRO A 9 -12.84 -23.17 7.53
CA PRO A 9 -13.98 -23.02 6.63
C PRO A 9 -14.02 -21.61 6.03
N ILE A 10 -14.39 -21.49 4.74
CA ILE A 10 -14.43 -20.21 3.99
C ILE A 10 -15.22 -19.13 4.72
N GLN A 11 -16.33 -19.50 5.37
CA GLN A 11 -17.15 -18.56 6.16
C GLN A 11 -16.38 -17.96 7.35
N LYS A 12 -15.58 -18.78 8.07
CA LYS A 12 -14.71 -18.28 9.15
C LYS A 12 -13.59 -17.40 8.60
N ALA A 13 -13.02 -17.75 7.46
CA ALA A 13 -12.01 -16.93 6.77
C ALA A 13 -12.54 -15.54 6.41
N LEU A 14 -13.75 -15.47 5.83
CA LEU A 14 -14.44 -14.23 5.53
C LEU A 14 -14.71 -13.41 6.80
N GLY A 15 -15.21 -14.02 7.86
CA GLY A 15 -15.46 -13.36 9.15
C GLY A 15 -14.20 -12.69 9.71
N TRP A 16 -13.06 -13.40 9.73
CA TRP A 16 -11.78 -12.84 10.18
C TRP A 16 -11.28 -11.72 9.29
N SER A 17 -11.45 -11.83 7.96
CA SER A 17 -11.04 -10.79 7.01
C SER A 17 -11.87 -9.51 7.18
N ILE A 18 -13.19 -9.63 7.38
CA ILE A 18 -14.08 -8.49 7.65
C ILE A 18 -13.71 -7.84 8.98
N LEU A 19 -13.56 -8.63 10.06
CA LEU A 19 -13.19 -8.13 11.38
C LEU A 19 -11.87 -7.37 11.36
N GLN A 20 -10.84 -7.94 10.71
CA GLN A 20 -9.53 -7.30 10.54
C GLN A 20 -9.64 -5.99 9.78
N SER A 21 -10.41 -5.95 8.68
CA SER A 21 -10.59 -4.76 7.86
C SER A 21 -11.32 -3.66 8.63
N ALA A 22 -12.41 -4.01 9.33
CA ALA A 22 -13.13 -3.06 10.17
C ALA A 22 -12.25 -2.50 11.30
N PHE A 23 -11.49 -3.36 11.97
CA PHE A 23 -10.57 -2.95 13.02
C PHE A 23 -9.46 -2.02 12.50
N LYS A 24 -8.88 -2.34 11.33
CA LYS A 24 -7.88 -1.51 10.68
C LYS A 24 -8.44 -0.15 10.28
N LEU A 25 -9.64 -0.10 9.69
CA LEU A 25 -10.31 1.14 9.32
C LEU A 25 -10.60 2.01 10.55
N THR A 26 -11.12 1.42 11.62
CA THR A 26 -11.40 2.13 12.88
C THR A 26 -10.11 2.68 13.50
N GLY A 27 -9.04 1.88 13.52
CA GLY A 27 -7.74 2.33 14.03
C GLY A 27 -7.13 3.45 13.19
N LEU A 28 -7.18 3.32 11.87
CA LEU A 28 -6.70 4.35 10.94
C LEU A 28 -7.48 5.66 11.09
N TYR A 29 -8.81 5.56 11.21
CA TYR A 29 -9.68 6.69 11.49
C TYR A 29 -9.35 7.33 12.84
N GLY A 30 -9.22 6.53 13.90
CA GLY A 30 -8.89 7.03 15.25
C GLY A 30 -7.57 7.80 15.27
N VAL A 31 -6.52 7.24 14.69
CA VAL A 31 -5.23 7.93 14.57
C VAL A 31 -5.37 9.21 13.73
N GLY A 32 -6.05 9.17 12.58
CA GLY A 32 -6.30 10.35 11.74
C GLY A 32 -7.06 11.45 12.47
N LYS A 33 -8.08 11.07 13.25
CA LYS A 33 -8.87 12.01 14.07
C LYS A 33 -8.03 12.65 15.17
N LEU A 34 -7.24 11.87 15.90
CA LEU A 34 -6.34 12.38 16.93
C LEU A 34 -5.29 13.34 16.32
N MET A 35 -4.72 13.00 15.17
CA MET A 35 -3.81 13.90 14.45
C MET A 35 -4.46 15.26 14.15
N ALA A 36 -5.68 15.22 13.62
CA ALA A 36 -6.41 16.44 13.25
C ALA A 36 -6.81 17.29 14.45
N LEU A 37 -7.22 16.65 15.55
CA LEU A 37 -7.66 17.36 16.77
C LEU A 37 -6.48 17.95 17.56
N TRP A 38 -5.39 17.19 17.70
CA TRP A 38 -4.25 17.63 18.53
C TRP A 38 -3.31 18.57 17.80
N PHE A 39 -3.11 18.35 16.49
CA PHE A 39 -2.05 19.03 15.75
C PHE A 39 -2.55 19.88 14.58
N GLY A 40 -3.85 19.86 14.30
CA GLY A 40 -4.45 20.61 13.19
C GLY A 40 -3.93 20.19 11.81
N PRO A 41 -4.19 21.02 10.76
CA PRO A 41 -3.75 20.73 9.41
C PRO A 41 -2.23 20.66 9.27
N ALA A 42 -1.49 21.62 9.84
CA ALA A 42 -0.02 21.64 9.76
C ALA A 42 0.62 20.39 10.36
N GLY A 43 0.14 19.96 11.53
CA GLY A 43 0.61 18.72 12.15
C GLY A 43 0.24 17.48 11.35
N LEU A 44 -0.95 17.46 10.72
CA LEU A 44 -1.34 16.36 9.82
C LEU A 44 -0.42 16.24 8.62
N ALA A 45 0.03 17.38 8.04
CA ALA A 45 1.00 17.38 6.95
C ALA A 45 2.33 16.75 7.36
N LEU A 46 2.91 17.21 8.49
CA LEU A 46 4.19 16.71 9.00
C LEU A 46 4.14 15.23 9.36
N ILE A 47 3.12 14.81 10.11
CA ILE A 47 2.95 13.39 10.46
C ILE A 47 2.70 12.55 9.21
N GLY A 48 1.92 13.05 8.24
CA GLY A 48 1.69 12.38 6.97
C GLY A 48 2.99 12.21 6.17
N GLN A 49 3.86 13.22 6.16
CA GLN A 49 5.18 13.13 5.53
C GLN A 49 6.04 12.06 6.20
N PHE A 50 6.10 12.08 7.53
CA PHE A 50 6.82 11.08 8.30
C PHE A 50 6.27 9.66 8.08
N GLN A 51 4.94 9.49 8.04
CA GLN A 51 4.31 8.21 7.74
C GLN A 51 4.67 7.69 6.35
N ASN A 52 4.67 8.56 5.33
CA ASN A 52 5.02 8.14 3.98
C ASN A 52 6.48 7.71 3.88
N LEU A 53 7.39 8.39 4.57
CA LEU A 53 8.79 7.98 4.65
C LEU A 53 8.96 6.64 5.37
N LEU A 54 8.24 6.45 6.49
CA LEU A 54 8.22 5.19 7.21
C LEU A 54 7.72 4.04 6.32
N TYR A 55 6.60 4.24 5.60
CA TYR A 55 6.05 3.24 4.69
C TYR A 55 6.96 2.99 3.48
N LEU A 56 7.59 4.04 2.93
CA LEU A 56 8.58 3.89 1.86
C LEU A 56 9.72 2.97 2.29
N GLN A 57 10.30 3.22 3.45
CA GLN A 57 11.40 2.41 3.99
C GLN A 57 10.96 0.97 4.30
N GLN A 58 9.78 0.78 4.89
CA GLN A 58 9.23 -0.56 5.17
C GLN A 58 9.05 -1.36 3.89
N ASN A 59 8.43 -0.76 2.87
CA ASN A 59 8.14 -1.42 1.60
C ASN A 59 9.38 -1.61 0.73
N ALA A 60 10.35 -0.71 0.81
CA ALA A 60 11.66 -0.89 0.16
C ALA A 60 12.56 -1.87 0.91
N GLY A 61 12.34 -2.04 2.22
CA GLY A 61 13.04 -2.98 3.07
C GLY A 61 12.38 -4.36 3.16
N GLY A 62 12.19 -4.83 4.38
CA GLY A 62 11.75 -6.20 4.66
C GLY A 62 10.35 -6.55 4.16
N ALA A 63 9.43 -5.58 4.06
CA ALA A 63 8.09 -5.84 3.57
C ALA A 63 8.04 -6.14 2.05
N ALA A 64 9.06 -5.75 1.28
CA ALA A 64 9.16 -6.03 -0.15
C ALA A 64 9.09 -7.54 -0.49
N VAL A 65 9.56 -8.40 0.42
CA VAL A 65 9.56 -9.86 0.22
C VAL A 65 8.22 -10.53 0.50
N HIS A 66 7.23 -9.83 1.06
CA HIS A 66 5.97 -10.40 1.52
C HIS A 66 5.25 -11.23 0.44
N ASN A 67 5.00 -10.63 -0.72
CA ASN A 67 4.30 -11.29 -1.82
C ASN A 67 5.12 -12.45 -2.41
N ALA A 68 6.44 -12.29 -2.49
CA ALA A 68 7.35 -13.33 -2.94
C ALA A 68 7.32 -14.54 -2.01
N LEU A 69 7.27 -14.30 -0.69
CA LEU A 69 7.15 -15.34 0.33
C LEU A 69 5.82 -16.08 0.22
N ILE A 70 4.67 -15.38 0.12
CA ILE A 70 3.36 -16.03 -0.03
C ILE A 70 3.34 -16.96 -1.23
N GLN A 71 3.72 -16.46 -2.40
CA GLN A 71 3.69 -17.23 -3.64
C GLN A 71 4.67 -18.41 -3.60
N GLY A 72 5.92 -18.16 -3.22
CA GLY A 72 6.94 -19.19 -3.20
C GLY A 72 6.69 -20.27 -2.15
N MET A 73 6.30 -19.92 -0.93
CA MET A 73 5.95 -20.91 0.11
C MET A 73 4.75 -21.76 -0.32
N SER A 74 3.72 -21.14 -0.92
CA SER A 74 2.55 -21.86 -1.42
C SER A 74 2.94 -22.84 -2.53
N GLN A 75 3.85 -22.45 -3.43
CA GLN A 75 4.35 -23.30 -4.49
C GLN A 75 5.22 -24.43 -3.95
N GLN A 76 6.19 -24.15 -3.07
CA GLN A 76 7.06 -25.17 -2.46
C GLN A 76 6.22 -26.22 -1.72
N LYS A 77 5.17 -25.78 -1.01
CA LYS A 77 4.24 -26.68 -0.33
C LYS A 77 3.45 -27.57 -1.31
N ALA A 78 3.01 -27.01 -2.44
CA ALA A 78 2.30 -27.77 -3.48
C ALA A 78 3.21 -28.82 -4.12
N GLU A 79 4.50 -28.51 -4.30
CA GLU A 79 5.52 -29.38 -4.89
C GLU A 79 6.16 -30.36 -3.89
N GLY A 80 5.75 -30.32 -2.60
CA GLY A 80 6.31 -31.17 -1.54
C GLY A 80 7.75 -30.82 -1.15
N ARG A 81 8.22 -29.62 -1.50
CA ARG A 81 9.57 -29.12 -1.20
C ARG A 81 9.63 -28.41 0.14
N ASP A 82 10.84 -28.08 0.60
CA ASP A 82 11.10 -27.40 1.88
C ASP A 82 10.66 -25.93 1.87
N GLU A 83 9.44 -25.67 2.39
CA GLU A 83 8.91 -24.32 2.55
C GLU A 83 9.67 -23.49 3.59
N GLU A 84 10.32 -24.14 4.59
CA GLU A 84 11.08 -23.44 5.62
C GLU A 84 12.40 -22.87 5.07
N SER A 85 13.07 -23.61 4.19
CA SER A 85 14.25 -23.11 3.49
C SER A 85 13.90 -21.87 2.65
N TYR A 86 12.74 -21.88 1.99
CA TYR A 86 12.26 -20.73 1.23
C TYR A 86 11.97 -19.53 2.12
N LEU A 87 11.33 -19.73 3.27
CA LEU A 87 11.08 -18.69 4.27
C LEU A 87 12.39 -18.06 4.77
N ARG A 88 13.38 -18.89 5.12
CA ARG A 88 14.71 -18.42 5.59
C ARG A 88 15.41 -17.56 4.54
N LYS A 89 15.40 -17.97 3.27
CA LYS A 89 15.97 -17.19 2.16
C LYS A 89 15.25 -15.86 1.96
N GLY A 90 13.92 -15.86 2.03
CA GLY A 90 13.14 -14.63 1.92
C GLY A 90 13.35 -13.66 3.08
N LEU A 91 13.44 -14.18 4.31
CA LEU A 91 13.79 -13.36 5.48
C LEU A 91 15.21 -12.78 5.36
N ALA A 92 16.17 -13.58 4.88
CA ALA A 92 17.53 -13.11 4.61
C ALA A 92 17.53 -11.96 3.60
N LEU A 93 16.82 -12.13 2.49
CA LEU A 93 16.66 -11.08 1.46
C LEU A 93 16.00 -9.82 2.06
N GLY A 94 14.91 -9.98 2.82
CA GLY A 94 14.22 -8.87 3.48
C GLY A 94 15.11 -8.11 4.47
N MET A 95 15.93 -8.80 5.24
CA MET A 95 16.90 -8.17 6.17
C MET A 95 18.00 -7.42 5.42
N ILE A 96 18.54 -8.00 4.35
CA ILE A 96 19.56 -7.34 3.51
C ILE A 96 18.99 -6.07 2.88
N LEU A 97 17.76 -6.14 2.36
CA LEU A 97 17.04 -4.98 1.82
C LEU A 97 16.81 -3.92 2.91
N SER A 98 16.35 -4.31 4.11
CA SER A 98 16.12 -3.39 5.22
C SER A 98 17.42 -2.69 5.64
N LEU A 99 18.52 -3.42 5.72
CA LEU A 99 19.83 -2.85 6.03
C LEU A 99 20.31 -1.91 4.92
N GLY A 100 20.16 -2.32 3.66
CA GLY A 100 20.49 -1.47 2.49
C GLY A 100 19.71 -0.16 2.49
N VAL A 101 18.40 -0.22 2.76
CA VAL A 101 17.53 0.96 2.88
C VAL A 101 17.95 1.84 4.06
N ALA A 102 18.30 1.25 5.20
CA ALA A 102 18.78 1.99 6.36
C ALA A 102 20.08 2.74 6.08
N LEU A 103 21.06 2.06 5.47
CA LEU A 103 22.34 2.65 5.08
C LEU A 103 22.15 3.77 4.04
N LEU A 104 21.30 3.54 3.03
CA LEU A 104 20.98 4.54 2.02
C LEU A 104 20.30 5.76 2.65
N TRP A 105 19.36 5.55 3.57
CA TRP A 105 18.70 6.63 4.29
C TRP A 105 19.70 7.48 5.06
N TRP A 106 20.57 6.86 5.87
CA TRP A 106 21.58 7.61 6.63
C TRP A 106 22.57 8.35 5.73
N ALA A 107 22.95 7.76 4.60
CA ALA A 107 23.80 8.42 3.62
C ALA A 107 23.13 9.64 2.98
N LEU A 108 21.82 9.57 2.72
CA LEU A 108 21.05 10.65 2.08
C LEU A 108 20.48 11.67 3.08
N LEU A 109 20.49 11.35 4.39
CA LEU A 109 19.85 12.16 5.41
C LEU A 109 20.26 13.64 5.39
N PRO A 110 21.54 14.02 5.21
CA PRO A 110 21.96 15.42 5.19
C PRO A 110 21.26 16.24 4.08
N TRP A 111 20.94 15.60 2.96
CA TRP A 111 20.28 16.26 1.81
C TRP A 111 18.76 16.16 1.86
N LEU A 112 18.19 15.18 2.59
CA LEU A 112 16.74 14.95 2.65
C LEU A 112 16.08 15.61 3.86
N LEU A 113 16.81 15.87 4.94
CA LEU A 113 16.23 16.31 6.20
C LEU A 113 15.45 17.61 6.02
N ALA A 114 16.09 18.68 5.56
CA ALA A 114 15.47 19.99 5.42
C ALA A 114 14.36 20.03 4.35
N PRO A 115 14.56 19.56 3.10
CA PRO A 115 13.53 19.68 2.08
C PRO A 115 12.34 18.73 2.27
N VAL A 116 12.51 17.63 3.00
CA VAL A 116 11.46 16.62 3.14
C VAL A 116 10.77 16.67 4.49
N LEU A 117 11.51 16.85 5.58
CA LEU A 117 10.95 16.85 6.95
C LEU A 117 10.86 18.25 7.56
N GLY A 118 11.48 19.25 6.93
CA GLY A 118 11.62 20.59 7.48
C GLY A 118 12.87 20.76 8.35
N GLY A 119 13.43 21.98 8.36
CA GLY A 119 14.71 22.24 9.06
C GLY A 119 14.68 22.00 10.56
N ASP A 120 13.51 22.15 11.20
CA ASP A 120 13.34 21.98 12.64
C ASP A 120 13.05 20.54 13.07
N PHE A 121 13.03 19.58 12.12
CA PHE A 121 12.76 18.17 12.45
C PHE A 121 13.93 17.55 13.22
N PRO A 122 13.71 16.90 14.37
CA PRO A 122 14.80 16.42 15.22
C PRO A 122 15.60 15.31 14.55
N LEU A 123 16.90 15.55 14.42
CA LEU A 123 17.84 14.63 13.76
C LEU A 123 17.81 13.22 14.37
N TRP A 124 17.69 13.11 15.71
CA TRP A 124 17.65 11.81 16.39
C TRP A 124 16.46 10.96 15.91
N LEU A 125 15.31 11.56 15.66
CA LEU A 125 14.12 10.85 15.17
C LEU A 125 14.30 10.40 13.72
N ALA A 126 14.92 11.23 12.88
CA ALA A 126 15.27 10.88 11.51
C ALA A 126 16.30 9.72 11.45
N ILE A 127 17.25 9.67 12.38
CA ILE A 127 18.21 8.57 12.53
C ILE A 127 17.54 7.29 13.02
N LEU A 128 16.56 7.40 13.94
CA LEU A 128 15.84 6.25 14.48
C LEU A 128 14.93 5.56 13.46
N LEU A 129 14.41 6.31 12.49
CA LEU A 129 13.38 5.84 11.54
C LEU A 129 13.76 4.51 10.84
N PRO A 130 14.94 4.34 10.21
CA PRO A 130 15.29 3.08 9.56
C PRO A 130 15.53 1.93 10.53
N ILE A 131 15.89 2.19 11.78
CA ILE A 131 16.08 1.14 12.79
C ILE A 131 14.75 0.42 13.05
N THR A 132 13.65 1.17 13.10
CA THR A 132 12.31 0.59 13.33
C THR A 132 11.83 -0.28 12.18
N VAL A 133 12.41 -0.10 10.99
CA VAL A 133 12.08 -0.85 9.78
C VAL A 133 12.81 -2.19 9.69
N LEU A 134 13.95 -2.37 10.40
CA LEU A 134 14.73 -3.61 10.37
C LEU A 134 13.89 -4.86 10.71
N GLY A 135 12.91 -4.71 11.60
CA GLY A 135 12.00 -5.78 11.98
C GLY A 135 10.91 -6.12 10.95
N SER A 136 10.73 -5.30 9.91
CA SER A 136 9.65 -5.48 8.92
C SER A 136 9.73 -6.79 8.14
N ALA A 137 10.93 -7.35 7.96
CA ALA A 137 11.13 -8.65 7.33
C ALA A 137 10.49 -9.80 8.14
N PHE A 138 10.63 -9.79 9.47
CA PHE A 138 10.00 -10.81 10.33
C PHE A 138 8.48 -10.69 10.29
N TRP A 139 7.97 -9.46 10.33
CA TRP A 139 6.56 -9.19 10.20
C TRP A 139 6.01 -9.71 8.86
N ALA A 140 6.67 -9.37 7.75
CA ALA A 140 6.31 -9.85 6.41
C ALA A 140 6.34 -11.39 6.32
N GLY A 141 7.37 -12.02 6.91
CA GLY A 141 7.51 -13.48 6.97
C GLY A 141 6.40 -14.15 7.76
N ALA A 142 6.03 -13.62 8.94
CA ALA A 142 4.96 -14.16 9.77
C ALA A 142 3.58 -14.07 9.08
N LEU A 143 3.31 -12.94 8.43
CA LEU A 143 2.09 -12.76 7.63
C LEU A 143 2.08 -13.70 6.41
N ALA A 144 3.19 -13.82 5.69
CA ALA A 144 3.31 -14.70 4.54
C ALA A 144 3.11 -16.16 4.94
N GLN A 145 3.68 -16.57 6.07
CA GLN A 145 3.47 -17.91 6.61
C GLN A 145 2.00 -18.16 6.96
N ALA A 146 1.37 -17.23 7.69
CA ALA A 146 -0.04 -17.34 8.04
C ALA A 146 -0.94 -17.45 6.80
N ALA A 147 -0.62 -16.69 5.75
CA ALA A 147 -1.34 -16.70 4.47
C ALA A 147 -1.13 -18.02 3.70
N SER A 148 0.12 -18.51 3.57
CA SER A 148 0.44 -19.76 2.87
C SER A 148 -0.15 -20.99 3.56
N GLU A 149 -0.24 -20.98 4.89
CA GLU A 149 -0.86 -22.03 5.71
C GLU A 149 -2.40 -21.88 5.77
N ARG A 150 -2.99 -20.82 5.19
CA ARG A 150 -4.43 -20.49 5.26
C ARG A 150 -4.95 -20.34 6.70
N HIS A 151 -4.10 -19.83 7.59
CA HIS A 151 -4.48 -19.52 8.98
C HIS A 151 -5.03 -18.08 9.07
N TYR A 152 -6.26 -17.87 8.61
CA TYR A 152 -6.90 -16.55 8.52
C TYR A 152 -7.04 -15.85 9.87
N ARG A 153 -7.38 -16.60 10.92
CA ARG A 153 -7.43 -16.05 12.30
C ARG A 153 -6.09 -15.47 12.72
N ARG A 154 -5.00 -16.19 12.48
CA ARG A 154 -3.66 -15.74 12.85
C ARG A 154 -3.25 -14.51 12.05
N ASN A 155 -3.50 -14.51 10.76
CA ASN A 155 -3.26 -13.34 9.90
C ASN A 155 -4.02 -12.11 10.41
N ALA A 156 -5.31 -12.28 10.75
CA ALA A 156 -6.13 -11.21 11.31
C ALA A 156 -5.58 -10.69 12.64
N LEU A 157 -5.24 -11.58 13.59
CA LEU A 157 -4.70 -11.17 14.89
C LEU A 157 -3.36 -10.43 14.77
N LEU A 158 -2.46 -10.86 13.88
CA LEU A 158 -1.22 -10.17 13.59
C LEU A 158 -1.50 -8.72 13.12
N ASN A 159 -2.37 -8.54 12.13
CA ASN A 159 -2.71 -7.22 11.60
C ASN A 159 -3.44 -6.34 12.65
N MET A 160 -4.30 -6.94 13.48
CA MET A 160 -4.95 -6.22 14.58
C MET A 160 -3.94 -5.79 15.63
N ALA A 161 -2.97 -6.63 15.98
CA ALA A 161 -1.87 -6.28 16.89
C ALA A 161 -1.03 -5.10 16.35
N GLN A 162 -0.71 -5.08 15.05
CA GLN A 162 -0.06 -3.96 14.40
C GLN A 162 -0.86 -2.67 14.53
N THR A 163 -2.16 -2.73 14.22
CA THR A 163 -3.06 -1.58 14.34
C THR A 163 -3.16 -1.09 15.78
N SER A 164 -3.32 -2.02 16.75
CA SER A 164 -3.37 -1.68 18.19
C SER A 164 -2.10 -1.02 18.66
N SER A 165 -0.94 -1.57 18.28
CA SER A 165 0.38 -0.97 18.60
C SER A 165 0.47 0.45 18.07
N THR A 166 0.01 0.68 16.82
CA THR A 166 0.00 2.02 16.20
C THR A 166 -0.90 2.99 16.97
N VAL A 167 -2.15 2.59 17.26
CA VAL A 167 -3.11 3.45 17.97
C VAL A 167 -2.62 3.78 19.39
N LEU A 168 -2.14 2.78 20.13
CA LEU A 168 -1.70 2.94 21.52
C LEU A 168 -0.44 3.80 21.62
N LEU A 169 0.62 3.47 20.87
CA LEU A 169 1.87 4.20 20.96
C LEU A 169 1.76 5.60 20.37
N PHE A 170 1.03 5.78 19.27
CA PHE A 170 0.70 7.11 18.76
C PHE A 170 -0.07 7.94 19.79
N GLY A 171 -1.11 7.35 20.42
CA GLY A 171 -1.94 8.04 21.39
C GLY A 171 -1.16 8.44 22.65
N ILE A 172 -0.44 7.48 23.27
CA ILE A 172 0.29 7.73 24.52
C ILE A 172 1.43 8.73 24.28
N LEU A 173 2.30 8.46 23.32
CA LEU A 173 3.48 9.30 23.08
C LEU A 173 3.09 10.65 22.45
N GLY A 174 2.05 10.69 21.61
CA GLY A 174 1.53 11.94 21.06
C GLY A 174 0.90 12.85 22.11
N TYR A 175 0.20 12.27 23.09
CA TYR A 175 -0.34 13.02 24.21
C TYR A 175 0.76 13.62 25.12
N GLN A 176 1.81 12.83 25.40
CA GLN A 176 2.89 13.25 26.30
C GLN A 176 3.93 14.15 25.63
N GLY A 177 4.30 13.85 24.38
CA GLY A 177 5.41 14.49 23.67
C GLY A 177 4.99 15.34 22.47
N GLY A 178 3.68 15.63 22.34
CA GLY A 178 3.16 16.42 21.23
C GLY A 178 3.45 15.79 19.85
N LEU A 179 3.70 16.64 18.87
CA LEU A 179 3.94 16.22 17.47
C LEU A 179 5.10 15.24 17.34
N MET A 180 6.21 15.49 18.05
CA MET A 180 7.40 14.64 18.02
C MET A 180 7.17 13.30 18.71
N GLY A 181 6.43 13.32 19.82
CA GLY A 181 5.98 12.10 20.49
C GLY A 181 5.06 11.25 19.60
N ALA A 182 4.19 11.87 18.82
CA ALA A 182 3.33 11.19 17.85
C ALA A 182 4.16 10.52 16.75
N CYS A 183 5.15 11.20 16.16
CA CYS A 183 6.08 10.63 15.20
C CYS A 183 6.89 9.45 15.80
N LEU A 184 7.40 9.63 17.02
CA LEU A 184 8.09 8.56 17.75
C LEU A 184 7.15 7.35 17.97
N GLY A 185 5.90 7.61 18.35
CA GLY A 185 4.88 6.57 18.52
C GLY A 185 4.64 5.76 17.26
N LEU A 186 4.55 6.42 16.11
CA LEU A 186 4.42 5.75 14.81
C LEU A 186 5.65 4.90 14.45
N ALA A 187 6.84 5.41 14.71
CA ALA A 187 8.08 4.68 14.48
C ALA A 187 8.17 3.45 15.38
N LEU A 188 7.99 3.60 16.68
CA LEU A 188 8.08 2.52 17.66
C LEU A 188 6.94 1.50 17.51
N ALA A 189 5.80 1.87 16.95
CA ALA A 189 4.66 0.98 16.71
C ALA A 189 4.99 -0.23 15.83
N GLN A 190 6.08 -0.17 15.07
CA GLN A 190 6.55 -1.27 14.24
C GLN A 190 7.29 -2.35 15.05
N ILE A 191 7.81 -2.02 16.23
CA ILE A 191 8.67 -2.91 17.01
C ILE A 191 7.88 -4.06 17.67
N PRO A 192 6.77 -3.84 18.41
CA PRO A 192 6.07 -4.93 19.07
C PRO A 192 5.61 -6.05 18.14
N PRO A 193 4.98 -5.75 16.98
CA PRO A 193 4.58 -6.80 16.04
C PRO A 193 5.78 -7.50 15.39
N ALA A 194 6.89 -6.80 15.15
CA ALA A 194 8.12 -7.40 14.63
C ALA A 194 8.76 -8.35 15.64
N VAL A 195 8.82 -7.97 16.92
CA VAL A 195 9.32 -8.82 18.00
C VAL A 195 8.43 -10.05 18.15
N TYR A 196 7.11 -9.88 18.18
CA TYR A 196 6.17 -11.01 18.23
C TYR A 196 6.37 -11.95 17.04
N ALA A 197 6.50 -11.40 15.82
CA ALA A 197 6.73 -12.17 14.61
C ALA A 197 8.06 -12.95 14.67
N TYR A 198 9.13 -12.31 15.14
CA TYR A 198 10.43 -12.97 15.36
C TYR A 198 10.33 -14.13 16.36
N LEU A 199 9.77 -13.89 17.55
CA LEU A 199 9.61 -14.92 18.56
C LEU A 199 8.79 -16.10 18.06
N HIS A 200 7.77 -15.83 17.24
CA HIS A 200 6.95 -16.86 16.65
C HIS A 200 7.67 -17.67 15.58
N LEU A 201 8.50 -17.04 14.74
CA LEU A 201 9.28 -17.68 13.69
C LEU A 201 10.53 -18.38 14.23
N LYS A 202 11.08 -17.92 15.35
CA LYS A 202 12.34 -18.40 15.93
C LYS A 202 12.49 -19.92 15.97
N PRO A 203 11.49 -20.74 16.37
CA PRO A 203 11.62 -22.21 16.40
C PRO A 203 11.89 -22.85 15.03
N ARG A 204 11.47 -22.16 13.94
CA ARG A 204 11.63 -22.64 12.54
C ARG A 204 12.88 -22.08 11.88
N LEU A 205 13.46 -21.05 12.47
CA LEU A 205 14.59 -20.36 11.85
C LEU A 205 15.94 -21.02 12.16
N GLY A 206 16.08 -21.66 13.32
CA GLY A 206 17.38 -22.19 13.78
C GLY A 206 18.46 -21.08 13.76
N GLU A 207 19.61 -21.38 13.23
CA GLU A 207 20.69 -20.41 13.02
C GLU A 207 20.53 -19.64 11.70
N TRP A 208 19.32 -19.12 11.44
CA TRP A 208 18.95 -18.44 10.20
C TRP A 208 19.89 -17.28 9.82
N TRP A 209 20.44 -16.57 10.79
CA TRP A 209 21.31 -15.42 10.57
C TRP A 209 22.63 -15.81 9.91
N LEU A 210 23.21 -16.99 10.26
CA LEU A 210 24.37 -17.55 9.57
C LEU A 210 24.01 -17.96 8.14
N GLN A 211 22.84 -18.55 7.95
CA GLN A 211 22.33 -18.91 6.62
C GLN A 211 22.01 -17.68 5.78
N ALA A 212 21.48 -16.61 6.40
CA ALA A 212 21.22 -15.34 5.76
C ALA A 212 22.50 -14.70 5.23
N TRP A 213 23.54 -14.66 6.06
CA TRP A 213 24.86 -14.15 5.68
C TRP A 213 25.44 -14.95 4.50
N ARG A 214 25.46 -16.28 4.63
CA ARG A 214 25.93 -17.16 3.56
C ARG A 214 25.13 -17.01 2.28
N TYR A 215 23.80 -16.87 2.37
CA TYR A 215 22.94 -16.68 1.22
C TYR A 215 23.21 -15.34 0.52
N GLY A 216 23.37 -14.26 1.27
CA GLY A 216 23.67 -12.93 0.73
C GLY A 216 25.01 -12.85 -0.01
N THR A 217 26.00 -13.67 0.39
CA THR A 217 27.32 -13.72 -0.25
C THR A 217 27.39 -14.68 -1.46
N GLN A 218 26.36 -15.49 -1.70
CA GLN A 218 26.32 -16.44 -2.81
C GLN A 218 25.91 -15.78 -4.12
N ARG A 219 26.48 -16.19 -5.24
CA ARG A 219 26.04 -15.78 -6.59
C ARG A 219 24.56 -16.11 -6.87
N THR A 220 24.03 -17.13 -6.20
CA THR A 220 22.60 -17.52 -6.27
C THR A 220 21.66 -16.47 -5.71
N PHE A 221 22.11 -15.57 -4.81
CA PHE A 221 21.35 -14.47 -4.30
C PHE A 221 20.83 -13.55 -5.42
N LEU A 222 21.72 -13.09 -6.32
CA LEU A 222 21.36 -12.22 -7.44
C LEU A 222 20.44 -12.90 -8.47
N ARG A 223 20.45 -14.25 -8.52
CA ARG A 223 19.61 -15.06 -9.40
C ARG A 223 18.35 -15.60 -8.72
N SER A 224 18.03 -15.11 -7.52
CA SER A 224 16.86 -15.57 -6.79
C SER A 224 15.57 -15.31 -7.59
N PRO A 225 14.66 -16.31 -7.67
CA PRO A 225 13.36 -16.14 -8.31
C PRO A 225 12.44 -15.14 -7.57
N MET A 226 12.84 -14.66 -6.41
CA MET A 226 12.11 -13.64 -5.64
C MET A 226 12.25 -12.23 -6.23
N TRP A 227 13.36 -11.92 -6.93
CA TRP A 227 13.65 -10.57 -7.41
C TRP A 227 12.58 -9.94 -8.29
N PRO A 228 11.95 -10.62 -9.25
CA PRO A 228 10.87 -10.02 -10.04
C PRO A 228 9.68 -9.57 -9.19
N LEU A 229 9.31 -10.36 -8.18
CA LEU A 229 8.19 -10.04 -7.28
C LEU A 229 8.56 -8.93 -6.28
N VAL A 230 9.79 -8.95 -5.77
CA VAL A 230 10.35 -7.88 -4.94
C VAL A 230 10.42 -6.59 -5.75
N GLY A 231 10.91 -6.62 -6.98
CA GLY A 231 10.96 -5.47 -7.88
C GLY A 231 9.57 -4.87 -8.15
N MET A 232 8.55 -5.72 -8.36
CA MET A 232 7.17 -5.26 -8.49
C MET A 232 6.66 -4.57 -7.20
N ALA A 233 6.96 -5.13 -6.03
CA ALA A 233 6.55 -4.54 -4.75
C ALA A 233 7.26 -3.20 -4.50
N LEU A 234 8.57 -3.13 -4.72
CA LEU A 234 9.36 -1.90 -4.64
C LEU A 234 8.80 -0.82 -5.56
N TYR A 235 8.47 -1.20 -6.78
CA TYR A 235 7.92 -0.27 -7.75
C TYR A 235 6.52 0.22 -7.33
N SER A 236 5.56 -0.68 -7.13
CA SER A 236 4.15 -0.31 -6.97
C SER A 236 3.89 0.49 -5.70
N VAL A 237 4.48 0.08 -4.58
CA VAL A 237 4.28 0.76 -3.29
C VAL A 237 5.27 1.92 -3.11
N GLY A 238 6.53 1.71 -3.49
CA GLY A 238 7.57 2.72 -3.37
C GLY A 238 7.26 3.97 -4.19
N MET A 239 6.86 3.80 -5.45
CA MET A 239 6.54 4.92 -6.34
C MET A 239 5.40 5.79 -5.78
N THR A 240 4.33 5.17 -5.28
CA THR A 240 3.22 5.90 -4.66
C THR A 240 3.69 6.75 -3.47
N GLN A 241 4.53 6.21 -2.59
CA GLN A 241 5.03 6.95 -1.42
C GLN A 241 5.95 8.10 -1.83
N VAL A 242 6.82 7.89 -2.82
CA VAL A 242 7.69 8.94 -3.37
C VAL A 242 6.85 10.09 -3.93
N VAL A 243 5.83 9.79 -4.72
CA VAL A 243 4.92 10.82 -5.29
C VAL A 243 4.23 11.62 -4.19
N LEU A 244 3.69 10.96 -3.16
CA LEU A 244 3.04 11.66 -2.04
C LEU A 244 4.03 12.54 -1.27
N VAL A 245 5.27 12.09 -1.07
CA VAL A 245 6.34 12.87 -0.44
C VAL A 245 6.67 14.10 -1.29
N LEU A 246 6.90 13.93 -2.60
CA LEU A 246 7.25 15.03 -3.52
C LEU A 246 6.16 16.10 -3.59
N ILE A 247 4.89 15.68 -3.76
CA ILE A 247 3.77 16.64 -3.85
C ILE A 247 3.62 17.40 -2.54
N ARG A 248 3.71 16.73 -1.39
CA ARG A 248 3.61 17.41 -0.10
C ARG A 248 4.79 18.34 0.14
N SER A 249 6.03 17.94 -0.22
CA SER A 249 7.19 18.83 -0.13
C SER A 249 7.02 20.06 -1.00
N GLN A 250 6.45 19.93 -2.21
CA GLN A 250 6.12 21.07 -3.07
C GLN A 250 5.10 22.01 -2.42
N LEU A 251 4.02 21.45 -1.85
CA LEU A 251 2.99 22.26 -1.18
C LEU A 251 3.52 22.95 0.08
N LEU A 252 4.42 22.31 0.82
CA LEU A 252 5.10 22.91 1.96
C LEU A 252 6.04 24.05 1.56
N ALA A 253 6.73 23.90 0.43
CA ALA A 253 7.69 24.90 -0.05
C ALA A 253 7.00 26.13 -0.66
N GLU A 254 5.90 25.94 -1.40
CA GLU A 254 5.23 27.02 -2.14
C GLU A 254 4.14 27.73 -1.32
N PHE A 255 3.55 27.06 -0.32
CA PHE A 255 2.42 27.60 0.42
C PHE A 255 2.68 27.55 1.94
N SER A 256 1.89 26.74 2.63
CA SER A 256 2.01 26.59 4.09
C SER A 256 1.83 25.14 4.53
N ALA A 257 2.20 24.86 5.78
CA ALA A 257 1.97 23.56 6.39
C ALA A 257 0.48 23.22 6.50
N GLU A 258 -0.38 24.23 6.73
CA GLU A 258 -1.84 24.06 6.76
C GLU A 258 -2.38 23.63 5.41
N THR A 259 -1.92 24.27 4.33
CA THR A 259 -2.31 23.93 2.95
C THR A 259 -1.93 22.49 2.59
N ALA A 260 -0.69 22.08 2.91
CA ALA A 260 -0.26 20.70 2.75
C ALA A 260 -1.09 19.73 3.62
N GLY A 261 -1.55 20.18 4.79
CA GLY A 261 -2.44 19.42 5.67
C GLY A 261 -3.86 19.27 5.12
N TRP A 262 -4.41 20.29 4.47
CA TRP A 262 -5.70 20.19 3.78
C TRP A 262 -5.62 19.20 2.64
N TRP A 263 -4.58 19.25 1.83
CA TRP A 263 -4.35 18.29 0.78
C TRP A 263 -4.22 16.85 1.32
N GLU A 264 -3.47 16.67 2.43
CA GLU A 264 -3.37 15.37 3.11
C GLU A 264 -4.74 14.88 3.60
N GLY A 265 -5.58 15.77 4.16
CA GLY A 265 -6.95 15.47 4.57
C GLY A 265 -7.79 14.96 3.40
N VAL A 266 -7.71 15.62 2.24
CA VAL A 266 -8.38 15.18 1.00
C VAL A 266 -7.92 13.78 0.58
N GLN A 267 -6.60 13.51 0.60
CA GLN A 267 -6.04 12.19 0.26
C GLN A 267 -6.52 11.10 1.24
N ARG A 268 -6.64 11.41 2.53
CA ARG A 268 -7.14 10.46 3.54
C ARG A 268 -8.60 10.12 3.33
N ILE A 269 -9.45 11.10 3.05
CA ILE A 269 -10.85 10.83 2.66
C ILE A 269 -10.88 9.98 1.39
N GLY A 270 -10.15 10.39 0.34
CA GLY A 270 -10.09 9.68 -0.92
C GLY A 270 -9.62 8.22 -0.80
N ASN A 271 -8.86 7.87 0.22
CA ASN A 271 -8.35 6.52 0.38
C ASN A 271 -9.17 5.61 1.32
N LEU A 272 -10.25 6.09 1.95
CA LEU A 272 -11.07 5.28 2.88
C LEU A 272 -11.78 4.10 2.20
N TRP A 273 -12.12 4.22 0.93
CA TRP A 273 -12.77 3.15 0.15
C TRP A 273 -11.79 2.05 -0.32
N VAL A 274 -10.49 2.34 -0.36
CA VAL A 274 -9.44 1.47 -0.92
C VAL A 274 -9.43 0.06 -0.33
N PRO A 275 -9.49 -0.15 1.00
CA PRO A 275 -9.50 -1.50 1.57
C PRO A 275 -10.71 -2.33 1.16
N VAL A 276 -11.87 -1.70 1.00
CA VAL A 276 -13.12 -2.38 0.62
C VAL A 276 -13.01 -2.91 -0.82
N ILE A 277 -12.64 -2.03 -1.76
CA ILE A 277 -12.47 -2.40 -3.16
C ILE A 277 -11.33 -3.40 -3.34
N SER A 278 -10.21 -3.23 -2.62
CA SER A 278 -9.09 -4.18 -2.66
C SER A 278 -9.54 -5.59 -2.26
N THR A 279 -10.32 -5.71 -1.18
CA THR A 279 -10.86 -7.00 -0.74
C THR A 279 -11.78 -7.61 -1.80
N LEU A 280 -12.69 -6.81 -2.36
CA LEU A 280 -13.61 -7.25 -3.41
C LEU A 280 -12.84 -7.74 -4.65
N MET A 281 -11.81 -7.01 -5.08
CA MET A 281 -10.98 -7.38 -6.21
C MET A 281 -10.23 -8.69 -5.97
N THR A 282 -9.54 -8.83 -4.84
CA THR A 282 -8.69 -9.99 -4.57
C THR A 282 -9.47 -11.25 -4.22
N SER A 283 -10.62 -11.11 -3.55
CA SER A 283 -11.41 -12.27 -3.12
C SER A 283 -12.40 -12.78 -4.17
N HIS A 284 -12.91 -11.91 -5.02
CA HIS A 284 -13.98 -12.26 -5.97
C HIS A 284 -13.57 -12.09 -7.43
N PHE A 285 -13.23 -10.87 -7.86
CA PHE A 285 -13.04 -10.59 -9.27
C PHE A 285 -11.75 -11.18 -9.85
N LEU A 286 -10.63 -11.10 -9.17
CA LEU A 286 -9.35 -11.58 -9.71
C LEU A 286 -9.36 -13.10 -9.97
N PRO A 287 -9.89 -13.96 -9.07
CA PRO A 287 -10.05 -15.39 -9.34
C PRO A 287 -10.99 -15.66 -10.51
N ALA A 288 -12.15 -14.97 -10.56
CA ALA A 288 -13.14 -15.16 -11.62
C ALA A 288 -12.59 -14.74 -13.00
N LEU A 289 -11.90 -13.60 -13.08
CA LEU A 289 -11.24 -13.10 -14.29
C LEU A 289 -10.12 -14.02 -14.78
N SER A 290 -9.37 -14.63 -13.85
CA SER A 290 -8.29 -15.57 -14.18
C SER A 290 -8.82 -16.89 -14.76
N GLN A 291 -10.05 -17.28 -14.40
CA GLN A 291 -10.71 -18.51 -14.86
C GLN A 291 -11.53 -18.31 -16.14
N ALA A 292 -11.79 -17.07 -16.57
CA ALA A 292 -12.54 -16.79 -17.78
C ALA A 292 -11.78 -17.32 -19.02
N LYS A 293 -12.43 -18.21 -19.79
CA LYS A 293 -11.83 -18.88 -20.96
C LYS A 293 -12.25 -18.27 -22.29
N ASP A 294 -13.26 -17.40 -22.28
CA ASP A 294 -13.82 -16.78 -23.47
C ASP A 294 -13.91 -15.26 -23.30
N ARG A 295 -13.88 -14.56 -24.44
CA ARG A 295 -13.92 -13.10 -24.49
C ARG A 295 -15.22 -12.50 -23.91
N PRO A 296 -16.43 -13.00 -24.21
CA PRO A 296 -17.66 -12.45 -23.64
C PRO A 296 -17.68 -12.49 -22.12
N THR A 297 -17.34 -13.63 -21.50
CA THR A 297 -17.29 -13.78 -20.04
C THR A 297 -16.23 -12.86 -19.43
N TYR A 298 -15.02 -12.80 -20.00
CA TYR A 298 -13.97 -11.90 -19.53
C TYR A 298 -14.39 -10.43 -19.60
N THR A 299 -15.03 -10.01 -20.72
CA THR A 299 -15.52 -8.65 -20.90
C THR A 299 -16.57 -8.30 -19.86
N ARG A 300 -17.56 -9.18 -19.66
CA ARG A 300 -18.64 -8.98 -18.68
C ARG A 300 -18.07 -8.84 -17.27
N LEU A 301 -17.19 -9.75 -16.84
CA LEU A 301 -16.57 -9.70 -15.52
C LEU A 301 -15.69 -8.45 -15.35
N SER A 302 -14.94 -8.04 -16.37
CA SER A 302 -14.12 -6.82 -16.33
C SER A 302 -14.98 -5.57 -16.16
N LEU A 303 -16.08 -5.48 -16.91
CA LEU A 303 -17.02 -4.37 -16.79
C LEU A 303 -17.77 -4.38 -15.45
N GLN A 304 -18.16 -5.54 -14.94
CA GLN A 304 -18.75 -5.67 -13.61
C GLN A 304 -17.77 -5.22 -12.52
N ALA A 305 -16.49 -5.60 -12.62
CA ALA A 305 -15.46 -5.15 -11.69
C ALA A 305 -15.28 -3.62 -11.77
N ALA A 306 -15.19 -3.05 -12.97
CA ALA A 306 -14.98 -1.62 -13.17
C ALA A 306 -16.22 -0.81 -12.73
N LEU A 307 -17.39 -1.09 -13.30
CA LEU A 307 -18.62 -0.34 -13.02
C LEU A 307 -19.11 -0.55 -11.58
N GLY A 308 -19.01 -1.78 -11.06
CA GLY A 308 -19.36 -2.08 -9.68
C GLY A 308 -18.49 -1.32 -8.68
N SER A 309 -17.17 -1.25 -8.91
CA SER A 309 -16.27 -0.45 -8.06
C SER A 309 -16.55 1.03 -8.18
N SER A 310 -16.76 1.56 -9.42
CA SER A 310 -17.14 2.96 -9.61
C SER A 310 -18.47 3.29 -8.92
N ALA A 311 -19.47 2.42 -9.00
CA ALA A 311 -20.75 2.62 -8.34
C ALA A 311 -20.64 2.66 -6.81
N LEU A 312 -19.88 1.72 -6.22
CA LEU A 312 -19.65 1.69 -4.76
C LEU A 312 -18.91 2.95 -4.29
N VAL A 313 -17.87 3.37 -5.01
CA VAL A 313 -17.14 4.60 -4.68
C VAL A 313 -17.96 5.85 -4.98
N GLY A 314 -18.84 5.81 -6.00
CA GLY A 314 -19.80 6.87 -6.28
C GLY A 314 -20.81 7.07 -5.15
N ILE A 315 -21.35 5.99 -4.60
CA ILE A 315 -22.23 6.04 -3.42
C ILE A 315 -21.47 6.62 -2.22
N TYR A 316 -20.25 6.15 -1.97
CA TYR A 316 -19.38 6.70 -0.93
C TYR A 316 -19.13 8.21 -1.12
N ALA A 317 -18.75 8.62 -2.32
CA ALA A 317 -18.51 10.02 -2.68
C ALA A 317 -19.76 10.88 -2.47
N LEU A 318 -20.91 10.39 -2.90
CA LEU A 318 -22.19 11.07 -2.72
C LEU A 318 -22.52 11.27 -1.22
N VAL A 319 -22.36 10.22 -0.41
CA VAL A 319 -22.59 10.31 1.04
C VAL A 319 -21.64 11.35 1.68
N VAL A 320 -20.34 11.33 1.34
CA VAL A 320 -19.38 12.31 1.86
C VAL A 320 -19.76 13.74 1.43
N LEU A 321 -20.16 13.95 0.18
CA LEU A 321 -20.54 15.28 -0.32
C LEU A 321 -21.86 15.78 0.28
N LEU A 322 -22.85 14.92 0.45
CA LEU A 322 -24.11 15.28 1.12
C LEU A 322 -23.92 15.66 2.58
N LEU A 323 -23.02 14.97 3.28
CA LEU A 323 -22.64 15.34 4.64
C LEU A 323 -21.78 16.60 4.68
N GLY A 324 -20.99 16.87 3.62
CA GLY A 324 -20.20 18.07 3.40
C GLY A 324 -19.38 18.47 4.63
N HIS A 325 -19.65 19.68 5.18
CA HIS A 325 -18.95 20.20 6.36
C HIS A 325 -19.07 19.27 7.58
N ARG A 326 -20.20 18.57 7.76
CA ARG A 326 -20.38 17.63 8.88
C ARG A 326 -19.41 16.44 8.77
N ALA A 327 -19.20 15.92 7.56
CA ALA A 327 -18.23 14.84 7.34
C ALA A 327 -16.82 15.29 7.71
N ILE A 328 -16.40 16.49 7.29
CA ILE A 328 -15.09 17.04 7.61
C ILE A 328 -14.91 17.26 9.10
N THR A 329 -15.88 17.88 9.76
CA THR A 329 -15.83 18.13 11.21
C THR A 329 -15.82 16.82 12.00
N PHE A 330 -16.57 15.81 11.52
CA PHE A 330 -16.59 14.49 12.13
C PHE A 330 -15.27 13.75 11.94
N LEU A 331 -14.72 13.74 10.72
CA LEU A 331 -13.48 13.02 10.40
C LEU A 331 -12.22 13.72 10.92
N PHE A 332 -12.21 15.05 10.91
CA PHE A 332 -11.06 15.90 11.30
C PHE A 332 -11.48 16.96 12.33
N SER A 333 -11.47 18.22 11.92
CA SER A 333 -11.92 19.39 12.71
C SER A 333 -12.36 20.52 11.77
N GLN A 334 -12.92 21.60 12.32
CA GLN A 334 -13.36 22.75 11.53
C GLN A 334 -12.21 23.43 10.77
N ALA A 335 -10.97 23.33 11.25
CA ALA A 335 -9.78 23.89 10.59
C ALA A 335 -9.50 23.26 9.21
N PHE A 336 -10.15 22.15 8.88
CA PHE A 336 -10.03 21.48 7.58
C PHE A 336 -11.11 21.90 6.57
N SER A 337 -11.96 22.88 6.90
CA SER A 337 -13.04 23.35 6.02
C SER A 337 -12.56 23.79 4.61
N PRO A 338 -11.36 24.40 4.43
CA PRO A 338 -10.90 24.78 3.09
C PRO A 338 -10.80 23.62 2.09
N MET A 339 -10.63 22.37 2.56
CA MET A 339 -10.57 21.22 1.65
C MET A 339 -11.91 20.93 0.95
N LEU A 340 -13.05 21.48 1.43
CA LEU A 340 -14.35 21.38 0.75
C LEU A 340 -14.32 21.94 -0.68
N LEU A 341 -13.44 22.89 -0.96
CA LEU A 341 -13.30 23.49 -2.28
C LEU A 341 -12.89 22.47 -3.35
N VAL A 342 -11.99 21.58 -2.99
CA VAL A 342 -11.41 20.60 -3.95
C VAL A 342 -11.96 19.19 -3.78
N LEU A 343 -12.62 18.91 -2.67
CA LEU A 343 -13.13 17.58 -2.33
C LEU A 343 -14.09 17.00 -3.39
N PRO A 344 -15.02 17.78 -3.99
CA PRO A 344 -15.89 17.25 -5.04
C PRO A 344 -15.14 16.74 -6.25
N LEU A 345 -14.15 17.50 -6.74
CA LEU A 345 -13.32 17.08 -7.87
C LEU A 345 -12.47 15.86 -7.53
N HIS A 346 -11.91 15.82 -6.33
CA HIS A 346 -11.11 14.67 -5.87
C HIS A 346 -11.94 13.39 -5.81
N LEU A 347 -13.13 13.45 -5.20
CA LEU A 347 -14.01 12.29 -5.08
C LEU A 347 -14.58 11.84 -6.44
N ALA A 348 -14.91 12.76 -7.33
CA ALA A 348 -15.29 12.42 -8.70
C ALA A 348 -14.16 11.69 -9.44
N THR A 349 -12.91 12.13 -9.22
CA THR A 349 -11.72 11.47 -9.75
C THR A 349 -11.53 10.07 -9.16
N ASP A 350 -11.82 9.88 -7.88
CA ASP A 350 -11.74 8.58 -7.22
C ASP A 350 -12.78 7.58 -7.74
N VAL A 351 -13.96 8.04 -8.18
CA VAL A 351 -14.93 7.19 -8.88
C VAL A 351 -14.33 6.64 -10.18
N ILE A 352 -13.63 7.48 -10.94
CA ILE A 352 -12.91 7.05 -12.16
C ILE A 352 -11.79 6.08 -11.80
N LYS A 353 -10.98 6.42 -10.78
CA LYS A 353 -9.88 5.57 -10.28
C LYS A 353 -10.35 4.17 -9.88
N ALA A 354 -11.49 4.06 -9.22
CA ALA A 354 -12.06 2.77 -8.84
C ALA A 354 -12.41 1.90 -10.06
N GLY A 355 -12.97 2.51 -11.10
CA GLY A 355 -13.24 1.83 -12.37
C GLY A 355 -11.96 1.37 -13.08
N VAL A 356 -10.97 2.26 -13.16
CA VAL A 356 -9.64 1.94 -13.69
C VAL A 356 -9.02 0.77 -12.94
N TRP A 357 -9.11 0.76 -11.62
CA TRP A 357 -8.58 -0.33 -10.80
C TRP A 357 -9.26 -1.67 -11.08
N GLY A 358 -10.58 -1.69 -11.36
CA GLY A 358 -11.28 -2.87 -11.84
C GLY A 358 -10.69 -3.43 -13.15
N LEU A 359 -10.41 -2.54 -14.13
CA LEU A 359 -9.78 -2.93 -15.40
C LEU A 359 -8.30 -3.36 -15.20
N HIS A 360 -7.55 -2.72 -14.30
CA HIS A 360 -6.20 -3.15 -13.95
C HIS A 360 -6.18 -4.57 -13.41
N ASN A 361 -7.14 -4.95 -12.54
CA ASN A 361 -7.25 -6.34 -12.06
C ASN A 361 -7.58 -7.32 -13.19
N ALA A 362 -8.39 -6.91 -14.17
CA ALA A 362 -8.65 -7.72 -15.36
C ALA A 362 -7.36 -7.94 -16.19
N MET A 363 -6.57 -6.90 -16.41
CA MET A 363 -5.27 -7.02 -17.08
C MET A 363 -4.27 -7.86 -16.28
N LEU A 364 -4.26 -7.73 -14.94
CA LEU A 364 -3.41 -8.53 -14.04
C LEU A 364 -3.75 -10.02 -14.12
N ALA A 365 -5.05 -10.36 -14.19
CA ALA A 365 -5.53 -11.74 -14.38
C ALA A 365 -4.97 -12.38 -15.66
N ARG A 366 -4.65 -11.58 -16.67
CA ARG A 366 -3.99 -11.98 -17.92
C ARG A 366 -2.47 -11.85 -17.91
N LYS A 367 -1.86 -11.71 -16.73
CA LYS A 367 -0.39 -11.62 -16.54
C LYS A 367 0.24 -10.42 -17.29
N LYS A 368 -0.52 -9.35 -17.54
CA LYS A 368 -0.05 -8.15 -18.26
C LYS A 368 0.57 -7.11 -17.30
N ALA A 369 1.24 -7.55 -16.25
CA ALA A 369 1.81 -6.69 -15.20
C ALA A 369 2.72 -5.58 -15.73
N ARG A 370 3.52 -5.85 -16.79
CA ARG A 370 4.41 -4.84 -17.40
C ARG A 370 3.64 -3.61 -17.94
N TRP A 371 2.49 -3.84 -18.57
CA TRP A 371 1.64 -2.75 -19.05
C TRP A 371 1.06 -1.93 -17.91
N LEU A 372 0.64 -2.60 -16.82
CA LEU A 372 0.14 -1.93 -15.62
C LEU A 372 1.22 -1.03 -15.00
N MET A 373 2.46 -1.53 -14.88
CA MET A 373 3.58 -0.74 -14.36
C MET A 373 3.83 0.50 -15.24
N LEU A 374 3.81 0.37 -16.56
CA LEU A 374 4.02 1.51 -17.48
C LEU A 374 2.88 2.54 -17.38
N ILE A 375 1.63 2.09 -17.32
CA ILE A 375 0.47 2.98 -17.17
C ILE A 375 0.56 3.75 -15.84
N ASP A 376 0.83 3.02 -14.75
CA ASP A 376 0.93 3.63 -13.42
C ASP A 376 2.09 4.62 -13.33
N MET A 377 3.27 4.25 -13.88
CA MET A 377 4.43 5.13 -13.97
C MET A 377 4.13 6.41 -14.76
N SER A 378 3.46 6.29 -15.90
CA SER A 378 3.06 7.44 -16.71
C SER A 378 2.10 8.35 -15.96
N PHE A 379 1.11 7.76 -15.28
CA PHE A 379 0.17 8.50 -14.43
C PHE A 379 0.88 9.25 -13.31
N GLN A 380 1.72 8.55 -12.53
CA GLN A 380 2.44 9.14 -11.40
C GLN A 380 3.37 10.28 -11.85
N SER A 381 4.06 10.09 -12.98
CA SER A 381 4.93 11.13 -13.55
C SER A 381 4.13 12.34 -14.03
N LEU A 382 3.01 12.14 -14.73
CA LEU A 382 2.12 13.23 -15.16
C LEU A 382 1.53 13.98 -13.96
N TYR A 383 1.15 13.26 -12.90
CA TYR A 383 0.62 13.87 -11.70
C TYR A 383 1.66 14.77 -11.02
N VAL A 384 2.88 14.27 -10.77
CA VAL A 384 3.96 15.05 -10.17
C VAL A 384 4.29 16.26 -11.04
N PHE A 385 4.52 16.05 -12.34
CA PHE A 385 4.81 17.16 -13.27
C PHE A 385 3.69 18.19 -13.27
N GLY A 386 2.43 17.75 -13.33
CA GLY A 386 1.26 18.62 -13.30
C GLY A 386 1.19 19.45 -12.02
N VAL A 387 1.48 18.85 -10.85
CA VAL A 387 1.51 19.56 -9.57
C VAL A 387 2.62 20.61 -9.58
N PHE A 388 3.86 20.23 -9.89
CA PHE A 388 4.99 21.16 -9.87
C PHE A 388 4.85 22.33 -10.87
N TRP A 389 4.18 22.07 -12.00
CA TRP A 389 3.93 23.11 -13.00
C TRP A 389 2.75 24.01 -12.64
N ALA A 390 1.65 23.44 -12.12
CA ALA A 390 0.38 24.15 -11.95
C ALA A 390 0.25 24.85 -10.61
N THR A 391 0.76 24.27 -9.49
CA THR A 391 0.54 24.84 -8.16
C THR A 391 1.16 26.23 -7.98
N PRO A 392 2.37 26.57 -8.50
CA PRO A 392 2.90 27.93 -8.37
C PRO A 392 2.11 28.98 -9.16
N ARG A 393 1.28 28.56 -10.13
CA ARG A 393 0.52 29.45 -11.02
C ARG A 393 -0.95 29.61 -10.63
N TYR A 394 -1.56 28.55 -10.13
CA TYR A 394 -3.02 28.46 -9.96
C TYR A 394 -3.43 28.11 -8.53
N GLY A 395 -2.51 28.12 -7.57
CA GLY A 395 -2.80 27.77 -6.19
C GLY A 395 -2.71 26.26 -5.90
N TRP A 396 -2.86 25.92 -4.63
CA TRP A 396 -2.73 24.53 -4.16
C TRP A 396 -3.83 23.60 -4.73
N GLU A 397 -4.97 24.16 -5.07
CA GLU A 397 -6.13 23.47 -5.67
C GLU A 397 -5.77 22.82 -7.00
N ALA A 398 -4.80 23.38 -7.70
CA ALA A 398 -4.27 22.84 -8.94
C ALA A 398 -3.65 21.43 -8.75
N SER A 399 -3.25 21.08 -7.54
CA SER A 399 -2.78 19.72 -7.22
C SER A 399 -3.86 18.66 -7.44
N VAL A 400 -5.12 18.97 -7.08
CA VAL A 400 -6.26 18.06 -7.30
C VAL A 400 -6.70 18.09 -8.77
N THR A 401 -6.59 19.23 -9.43
CA THR A 401 -6.85 19.32 -10.88
C THR A 401 -5.83 18.49 -11.67
N ALA A 402 -4.54 18.55 -11.32
CA ALA A 402 -3.49 17.73 -11.93
C ALA A 402 -3.76 16.23 -11.73
N TYR A 403 -4.22 15.84 -10.52
CA TYR A 403 -4.66 14.47 -10.22
C TYR A 403 -5.81 14.04 -11.14
N ALA A 404 -6.84 14.89 -11.30
CA ALA A 404 -8.00 14.60 -12.14
C ALA A 404 -7.63 14.44 -13.61
N ILE A 405 -6.81 15.33 -14.15
CA ILE A 405 -6.32 15.26 -15.54
C ILE A 405 -5.49 13.99 -15.75
N GLY A 406 -4.53 13.75 -14.86
CA GLY A 406 -3.69 12.55 -14.92
C GLY A 406 -4.52 11.26 -14.87
N MET A 407 -5.55 11.21 -14.01
CA MET A 407 -6.43 10.05 -13.89
C MET A 407 -7.34 9.87 -15.12
N ALA A 408 -7.81 10.96 -15.73
CA ALA A 408 -8.58 10.89 -16.98
C ALA A 408 -7.72 10.31 -18.13
N ILE A 409 -6.48 10.75 -18.26
CA ILE A 409 -5.52 10.20 -19.24
C ILE A 409 -5.26 8.71 -18.93
N ASN A 410 -5.00 8.37 -17.68
CA ASN A 410 -4.80 6.98 -17.23
C ASN A 410 -6.00 6.10 -17.59
N ALA A 411 -7.24 6.59 -17.38
CA ALA A 411 -8.46 5.87 -17.72
C ALA A 411 -8.55 5.59 -19.23
N ILE A 412 -8.28 6.58 -20.07
CA ILE A 412 -8.29 6.43 -21.54
C ILE A 412 -7.25 5.37 -21.97
N VAL A 413 -6.01 5.49 -21.50
CA VAL A 413 -4.94 4.54 -21.83
C VAL A 413 -5.29 3.14 -21.37
N THR A 414 -5.80 3.00 -20.15
CA THR A 414 -6.23 1.71 -19.59
C THR A 414 -7.33 1.06 -20.44
N ILE A 415 -8.37 1.82 -20.84
CA ILE A 415 -9.46 1.31 -21.68
C ILE A 415 -8.94 0.85 -23.05
N VAL A 416 -8.04 1.63 -23.66
CA VAL A 416 -7.45 1.29 -24.97
C VAL A 416 -6.65 -0.01 -24.88
N LEU A 417 -5.78 -0.13 -23.86
CA LEU A 417 -4.98 -1.33 -23.68
C LEU A 417 -5.80 -2.55 -23.27
N TRP A 418 -6.81 -2.38 -22.42
CA TRP A 418 -7.73 -3.44 -22.05
C TRP A 418 -8.50 -3.97 -23.29
N LYS A 419 -9.02 -3.08 -24.17
CA LYS A 419 -9.65 -3.48 -25.45
C LYS A 419 -8.66 -4.20 -26.37
N LYS A 420 -7.39 -3.78 -26.41
CA LYS A 420 -6.35 -4.45 -27.18
C LYS A 420 -6.12 -5.87 -26.65
N ILE A 421 -5.97 -6.04 -25.32
CA ILE A 421 -5.78 -7.35 -24.69
C ILE A 421 -6.97 -8.29 -25.00
N GLN A 422 -8.20 -7.81 -24.94
CA GLN A 422 -9.37 -8.60 -25.28
C GLN A 422 -9.35 -9.15 -26.70
N ARG A 423 -8.69 -8.43 -27.64
CA ARG A 423 -8.62 -8.82 -29.05
C ARG A 423 -7.42 -9.74 -29.35
N THR A 424 -6.33 -9.62 -28.58
CA THR A 424 -5.05 -10.24 -28.92
C THR A 424 -4.62 -11.33 -27.93
N ASP A 425 -5.37 -11.56 -26.85
CA ASP A 425 -4.99 -12.59 -25.87
C ASP A 425 -5.45 -13.98 -26.36
N PRO A 426 -4.51 -14.91 -26.69
CA PRO A 426 -4.87 -16.26 -27.17
C PRO A 426 -5.74 -17.03 -26.16
N GLY A 427 -5.55 -16.77 -24.86
CA GLY A 427 -6.35 -17.41 -23.80
C GLY A 427 -7.83 -17.01 -23.77
N LEU A 428 -8.25 -16.06 -24.62
CA LEU A 428 -9.63 -15.64 -24.80
C LEU A 428 -10.24 -16.08 -26.15
N HIS A 429 -9.46 -16.73 -26.99
CA HIS A 429 -9.83 -17.21 -28.34
C HIS A 429 -9.40 -18.66 -28.53
N PRO A 430 -9.94 -19.63 -27.73
CA PRO A 430 -9.50 -21.02 -27.77
C PRO A 430 -9.70 -21.73 -29.11
N ASN A 431 -10.53 -21.18 -30.01
CA ASN A 431 -10.84 -21.76 -31.32
C ASN A 431 -10.11 -21.07 -32.49
N ALA A 432 -9.24 -20.09 -32.25
CA ALA A 432 -8.56 -19.38 -33.33
C ALA A 432 -7.57 -20.29 -34.12
N ASP A 433 -7.12 -21.40 -33.52
CA ASP A 433 -6.26 -22.37 -34.17
C ASP A 433 -7.02 -23.43 -34.98
N LEU A 434 -8.35 -23.53 -34.83
CA LEU A 434 -9.21 -24.46 -35.59
C LEU A 434 -9.68 -23.89 -36.93
N ASP A 435 -9.66 -22.56 -37.09
CA ASP A 435 -10.04 -21.90 -38.35
C ASP A 435 -8.88 -21.74 -39.33
N LEU A 436 -7.67 -22.26 -38.98
CA LEU A 436 -6.46 -22.26 -39.79
C LEU A 436 -6.06 -23.66 -40.27
N LEU A 437 -6.88 -24.69 -39.97
CA LEU A 437 -6.76 -26.05 -40.50
C LEU A 437 -7.89 -26.38 -41.46
#